data_266a36b1f86f6523e4e877aa865223e1
#
_entry.id   266a36b1f86f6523e4e877aa865223e1
#
_cell.length_a   1.000
_cell.length_b   1.000
_cell.length_c   1.000
_cell.angle_alpha   90.00
_cell.angle_beta   90.00
_cell.angle_gamma   90.00
#
_symmetry.space_group_name_H-M   'P 1'
#
loop_
_entity.id
_entity.type
_entity.pdbx_description
1 polymer ?
#
loop_
_entity_poly.entity_id
_entity_poly.type
_entity_poly.pdbx_seq_one_letter_code
_entity_poly.pdbx_strand_id
1 'polypeptide(L)'
;MSAQVDTDPVSLNWEFHWAPYDVPTYQLVLDQLSADDIVLDVGAGDLRLARRMADIAGKVYALEVNHSLLEEGLASFSSLPANLIPICTDARAFDFPRGITSGVLLMRHCTHFQLYAEKLRDCGCQKLITNARWGMNVEVIDLQAARISYKDLEFGWYACWCGAVGFKTGPPEKITPETEAIIYEIIDCPNCK
;
A
#
# COMPACT_ATOMS: atom_id res chain seq x y z
N MET A 1 -30.62 -15.64 -37.63
CA MET A 1 -30.28 -14.51 -36.75
C MET A 1 -29.53 -15.10 -35.54
N SER A 2 -28.22 -15.15 -35.63
CA SER A 2 -27.35 -15.66 -34.58
C SER A 2 -27.03 -14.51 -33.63
N ALA A 3 -27.41 -14.65 -32.37
CA ALA A 3 -27.05 -13.74 -31.29
C ALA A 3 -25.54 -13.85 -31.07
N GLN A 4 -24.84 -12.75 -31.28
CA GLN A 4 -23.47 -12.57 -30.88
C GLN A 4 -23.46 -12.47 -29.35
N VAL A 5 -22.83 -13.44 -28.69
CA VAL A 5 -22.52 -13.37 -27.26
C VAL A 5 -21.32 -12.42 -27.15
N ASP A 6 -21.59 -11.24 -26.62
CA ASP A 6 -20.60 -10.23 -26.28
C ASP A 6 -19.82 -10.76 -25.05
N THR A 7 -18.65 -11.32 -25.30
CA THR A 7 -17.71 -11.69 -24.25
C THR A 7 -16.77 -10.51 -24.02
N ASP A 8 -17.26 -9.51 -23.29
CA ASP A 8 -16.34 -8.57 -22.63
C ASP A 8 -15.40 -9.37 -21.72
N PRO A 9 -14.07 -9.23 -21.89
CA PRO A 9 -13.15 -9.84 -20.93
C PRO A 9 -13.45 -9.20 -19.59
N VAL A 10 -13.95 -10.02 -18.65
CA VAL A 10 -14.08 -9.64 -17.23
C VAL A 10 -12.72 -9.13 -16.81
N SER A 11 -12.56 -7.82 -16.71
CA SER A 11 -11.34 -7.23 -16.15
C SER A 11 -11.26 -7.72 -14.73
N LEU A 12 -10.28 -8.61 -14.47
CA LEU A 12 -10.00 -9.11 -13.14
C LEU A 12 -9.70 -7.89 -12.26
N ASN A 13 -10.65 -7.54 -11.41
CA ASN A 13 -10.44 -6.49 -10.43
C ASN A 13 -9.60 -7.06 -9.29
N TRP A 14 -8.28 -6.94 -9.44
CA TRP A 14 -7.28 -7.49 -8.52
C TRP A 14 -7.44 -6.99 -7.09
N GLU A 15 -8.08 -5.85 -6.86
CA GLU A 15 -8.35 -5.33 -5.51
C GLU A 15 -9.39 -6.17 -4.74
N PHE A 16 -10.23 -6.93 -5.44
CA PHE A 16 -11.18 -7.86 -4.83
C PHE A 16 -10.65 -9.29 -4.68
N HIS A 17 -9.47 -9.58 -5.24
CA HIS A 17 -8.83 -10.88 -5.13
C HIS A 17 -7.84 -10.89 -3.96
N TRP A 18 -8.27 -11.42 -2.83
CA TRP A 18 -7.36 -11.65 -1.73
C TRP A 18 -6.50 -12.89 -1.96
N ALA A 19 -5.20 -12.75 -1.74
CA ALA A 19 -4.26 -13.85 -1.65
C ALA A 19 -3.21 -13.53 -0.58
N PRO A 20 -2.93 -14.45 0.35
CA PRO A 20 -1.92 -14.21 1.38
C PRO A 20 -0.54 -14.06 0.74
N TYR A 21 0.26 -13.17 1.30
CA TYR A 21 1.67 -13.04 0.97
C TYR A 21 2.50 -14.08 1.73
N ASP A 22 3.73 -14.29 1.28
CA ASP A 22 4.68 -15.16 1.95
C ASP A 22 5.23 -14.55 3.26
N VAL A 23 5.83 -15.40 4.08
CA VAL A 23 6.40 -14.98 5.37
C VAL A 23 7.49 -13.91 5.23
N PRO A 24 8.42 -13.98 4.25
CA PRO A 24 9.39 -12.92 4.01
C PRO A 24 8.76 -11.57 3.74
N THR A 25 7.72 -11.48 2.90
CA THR A 25 7.00 -10.22 2.62
C THR A 25 6.42 -9.63 3.90
N TYR A 26 5.77 -10.45 4.73
CA TYR A 26 5.26 -9.98 6.02
C TYR A 26 6.37 -9.53 6.95
N GLN A 27 7.52 -10.22 6.97
CA GLN A 27 8.64 -9.84 7.82
C GLN A 27 9.19 -8.45 7.44
N LEU A 28 9.30 -8.14 6.14
CA LEU A 28 9.69 -6.81 5.68
C LEU A 28 8.78 -5.70 6.21
N VAL A 29 7.47 -5.95 6.33
CA VAL A 29 6.53 -5.00 6.94
C VAL A 29 6.78 -4.88 8.44
N LEU A 30 6.89 -6.02 9.14
CA LEU A 30 7.05 -6.04 10.60
C LEU A 30 8.34 -5.36 11.06
N ASP A 31 9.43 -5.50 10.29
CA ASP A 31 10.72 -4.87 10.58
C ASP A 31 10.67 -3.33 10.51
N GLN A 32 9.61 -2.76 9.93
CA GLN A 32 9.40 -1.31 9.84
C GLN A 32 8.56 -0.74 11.00
N LEU A 33 8.09 -1.59 11.91
CA LEU A 33 7.18 -1.19 12.98
C LEU A 33 7.87 -1.17 14.35
N SER A 34 7.32 -0.36 15.24
CA SER A 34 7.74 -0.22 16.62
C SER A 34 6.53 -0.15 17.57
N ALA A 35 6.79 -0.24 18.89
CA ALA A 35 5.75 -0.17 19.91
C ALA A 35 5.02 1.18 19.94
N ASP A 36 5.64 2.24 19.42
CA ASP A 36 5.04 3.58 19.34
C ASP A 36 4.12 3.78 18.14
N ASP A 37 4.10 2.81 17.19
CA ASP A 37 3.29 2.93 15.99
C ASP A 37 1.80 2.71 16.27
N ILE A 38 0.99 3.57 15.67
CA ILE A 38 -0.44 3.37 15.45
C ILE A 38 -0.63 3.06 13.97
N VAL A 39 -0.91 1.81 13.67
CA VAL A 39 -0.94 1.27 12.30
C VAL A 39 -2.34 1.31 11.74
N LEU A 40 -2.48 1.67 10.46
CA LEU A 40 -3.67 1.43 9.65
C LEU A 40 -3.34 0.45 8.53
N ASP A 41 -3.92 -0.74 8.59
CA ASP A 41 -3.81 -1.79 7.57
C ASP A 41 -5.00 -1.69 6.61
N VAL A 42 -4.73 -1.36 5.35
CA VAL A 42 -5.74 -1.18 4.30
C VAL A 42 -5.81 -2.45 3.44
N GLY A 43 -6.95 -3.15 3.51
CA GLY A 43 -7.11 -4.46 2.89
C GLY A 43 -6.49 -5.57 3.73
N ALA A 44 -6.89 -5.65 4.99
CA ALA A 44 -6.27 -6.53 6.00
C ALA A 44 -6.51 -8.03 5.76
N GLY A 45 -7.41 -8.38 4.84
CA GLY A 45 -7.72 -9.76 4.50
C GLY A 45 -8.23 -10.56 5.70
N ASP A 46 -7.62 -11.72 5.93
CA ASP A 46 -7.94 -12.63 7.04
C ASP A 46 -7.22 -12.26 8.36
N LEU A 47 -6.75 -11.05 8.49
CA LEU A 47 -6.10 -10.50 9.69
C LEU A 47 -4.76 -11.14 10.08
N ARG A 48 -4.18 -12.06 9.29
CA ARG A 48 -2.94 -12.75 9.67
C ARG A 48 -1.75 -11.80 9.83
N LEU A 49 -1.63 -10.76 8.99
CA LEU A 49 -0.61 -9.72 9.16
C LEU A 49 -0.98 -8.77 10.28
N ALA A 50 -2.23 -8.31 10.33
CA ALA A 50 -2.72 -7.41 11.37
C ALA A 50 -2.49 -7.96 12.79
N ARG A 51 -2.68 -9.29 12.98
CA ARG A 51 -2.35 -9.97 14.24
C ARG A 51 -0.87 -9.84 14.60
N ARG A 52 0.03 -10.14 13.64
CA ARG A 52 1.48 -10.05 13.88
C ARG A 52 1.92 -8.61 14.13
N MET A 53 1.29 -7.63 13.47
CA MET A 53 1.53 -6.22 13.74
C MET A 53 1.08 -5.82 15.14
N ALA A 54 -0.01 -6.39 15.65
CA ALA A 54 -0.49 -6.13 17.01
C ALA A 54 0.46 -6.67 18.11
N ASP A 55 1.32 -7.64 17.80
CA ASP A 55 2.36 -8.11 18.72
C ASP A 55 3.52 -7.09 18.87
N ILE A 56 3.63 -6.11 17.95
CA ILE A 56 4.72 -5.13 17.87
C ILE A 56 4.22 -3.72 18.14
N ALA A 57 3.18 -3.29 17.43
CA ALA A 57 2.68 -1.92 17.44
C ALA A 57 1.78 -1.63 18.64
N GLY A 58 1.73 -0.38 19.07
CA GLY A 58 0.85 0.06 20.14
C GLY A 58 -0.64 -0.08 19.81
N LYS A 59 -1.00 0.07 18.53
CA LYS A 59 -2.38 -0.12 18.07
C LYS A 59 -2.40 -0.45 16.57
N VAL A 60 -3.36 -1.30 16.16
CA VAL A 60 -3.59 -1.66 14.76
C VAL A 60 -5.07 -1.51 14.43
N TYR A 61 -5.40 -0.67 13.47
CA TYR A 61 -6.68 -0.64 12.79
C TYR A 61 -6.57 -1.48 11.52
N ALA A 62 -7.44 -2.47 11.35
CA ALA A 62 -7.42 -3.39 10.23
C ALA A 62 -8.70 -3.25 9.41
N LEU A 63 -8.60 -2.62 8.23
CA LEU A 63 -9.75 -2.38 7.36
C LEU A 63 -9.86 -3.49 6.32
N GLU A 64 -11.01 -4.13 6.24
CA GLU A 64 -11.32 -5.12 5.22
C GLU A 64 -12.74 -4.91 4.70
N VAL A 65 -12.91 -4.94 3.37
CA VAL A 65 -14.22 -4.74 2.73
C VAL A 65 -15.00 -6.04 2.62
N ASN A 66 -14.31 -7.17 2.56
CA ASN A 66 -14.92 -8.49 2.45
C ASN A 66 -15.31 -9.01 3.85
N HIS A 67 -16.60 -8.93 4.18
CA HIS A 67 -17.13 -9.35 5.46
C HIS A 67 -16.83 -10.82 5.78
N SER A 68 -17.01 -11.73 4.83
CA SER A 68 -16.77 -13.17 5.06
C SER A 68 -15.31 -13.47 5.36
N LEU A 69 -14.39 -12.81 4.65
CA LEU A 69 -12.95 -12.97 4.89
C LEU A 69 -12.54 -12.44 6.27
N LEU A 70 -13.12 -11.31 6.67
CA LEU A 70 -12.91 -10.74 8.00
C LEU A 70 -13.44 -11.67 9.09
N GLU A 71 -14.63 -12.26 8.91
CA GLU A 71 -15.21 -13.23 9.86
C GLU A 71 -14.35 -14.49 9.98
N GLU A 72 -13.85 -15.03 8.87
CA GLU A 72 -12.91 -16.17 8.87
C GLU A 72 -11.64 -15.83 9.66
N GLY A 73 -11.09 -14.64 9.44
CA GLY A 73 -9.96 -14.11 10.19
C GLY A 73 -10.26 -14.05 11.68
N LEU A 74 -11.37 -13.45 12.07
CA LEU A 74 -11.78 -13.32 13.47
C LEU A 74 -12.00 -14.68 14.14
N ALA A 75 -12.58 -15.65 13.43
CA ALA A 75 -12.81 -17.00 13.94
C ALA A 75 -11.49 -17.77 14.22
N SER A 76 -10.39 -17.35 13.61
CA SER A 76 -9.06 -17.95 13.82
C SER A 76 -8.42 -17.56 15.17
N PHE A 77 -8.93 -16.55 15.86
CA PHE A 77 -8.42 -16.09 17.14
C PHE A 77 -9.07 -16.85 18.31
N SER A 78 -8.28 -17.32 19.24
CA SER A 78 -8.79 -17.76 20.56
C SER A 78 -9.22 -16.57 21.42
N SER A 79 -8.53 -15.42 21.27
CA SER A 79 -8.88 -14.12 21.82
C SER A 79 -8.28 -13.03 20.95
N LEU A 80 -9.06 -12.00 20.63
CA LEU A 80 -8.58 -10.85 19.86
C LEU A 80 -7.64 -10.00 20.72
N PRO A 81 -6.44 -9.61 20.22
CA PRO A 81 -5.57 -8.68 20.95
C PRO A 81 -6.29 -7.36 21.23
N ALA A 82 -6.15 -6.80 22.43
CA ALA A 82 -6.87 -5.60 22.85
C ALA A 82 -6.51 -4.35 22.04
N ASN A 83 -5.32 -4.34 21.40
CA ASN A 83 -4.83 -3.27 20.54
C ASN A 83 -5.11 -3.50 19.04
N LEU A 84 -5.77 -4.58 18.66
CA LEU A 84 -6.22 -4.86 17.27
C LEU A 84 -7.69 -4.51 17.13
N ILE A 85 -7.99 -3.62 16.18
CA ILE A 85 -9.34 -3.11 15.91
C ILE A 85 -9.71 -3.43 14.46
N PRO A 86 -10.35 -4.58 14.20
CA PRO A 86 -10.85 -4.93 12.89
C PRO A 86 -12.10 -4.10 12.55
N ILE A 87 -12.18 -3.62 11.30
CA ILE A 87 -13.30 -2.80 10.82
C ILE A 87 -13.71 -3.30 9.43
N CYS A 88 -14.95 -3.81 9.31
CA CYS A 88 -15.51 -4.15 8.02
C CYS A 88 -15.99 -2.89 7.31
N THR A 89 -15.23 -2.41 6.33
CA THR A 89 -15.54 -1.18 5.63
C THR A 89 -14.80 -1.05 4.30
N ASP A 90 -15.36 -0.23 3.41
CA ASP A 90 -14.65 0.22 2.21
C ASP A 90 -13.70 1.38 2.57
N ALA A 91 -12.40 1.13 2.54
CA ALA A 91 -11.37 2.10 2.87
C ALA A 91 -11.40 3.35 1.96
N ARG A 92 -12.00 3.27 0.77
CA ARG A 92 -12.18 4.41 -0.14
C ARG A 92 -13.11 5.46 0.45
N ALA A 93 -14.15 5.02 1.14
CA ALA A 93 -15.19 5.88 1.74
C ALA A 93 -14.99 6.13 3.25
N PHE A 94 -14.23 5.28 3.94
CA PHE A 94 -14.02 5.36 5.38
C PHE A 94 -13.07 6.51 5.75
N ASP A 95 -13.46 7.35 6.73
CA ASP A 95 -12.58 8.41 7.24
C ASP A 95 -11.50 7.81 8.12
N PHE A 96 -10.24 7.98 7.73
CA PHE A 96 -9.12 7.41 8.48
C PHE A 96 -8.95 8.11 9.83
N PRO A 97 -8.74 7.35 10.92
CA PRO A 97 -8.53 7.92 12.24
C PRO A 97 -7.32 8.86 12.27
N ARG A 98 -7.40 9.93 13.04
CA ARG A 98 -6.24 10.79 13.30
C ARG A 98 -5.25 10.09 14.22
N GLY A 99 -3.98 10.46 14.08
CA GLY A 99 -2.90 9.91 14.91
C GLY A 99 -2.33 8.59 14.39
N ILE A 100 -2.73 8.15 13.20
CA ILE A 100 -2.03 7.06 12.50
C ILE A 100 -0.59 7.51 12.21
N THR A 101 0.39 6.68 12.60
CA THR A 101 1.81 6.94 12.33
C THR A 101 2.31 6.15 11.13
N SER A 102 1.75 4.96 10.90
CA SER A 102 2.17 4.04 9.86
C SER A 102 0.97 3.47 9.11
N GLY A 103 0.96 3.60 7.79
CA GLY A 103 0.03 2.92 6.90
C GLY A 103 0.65 1.63 6.35
N VAL A 104 -0.15 0.59 6.21
CA VAL A 104 0.21 -0.65 5.50
C VAL A 104 -0.78 -0.85 4.37
N LEU A 105 -0.27 -1.09 3.16
CA LEU A 105 -1.05 -1.34 1.96
C LEU A 105 -0.37 -2.43 1.14
N LEU A 106 -0.61 -3.69 1.48
CA LEU A 106 -0.13 -4.83 0.70
C LEU A 106 -1.19 -5.24 -0.33
N MET A 107 -1.23 -4.50 -1.41
CA MET A 107 -2.20 -4.69 -2.48
C MET A 107 -1.52 -4.48 -3.83
N ARG A 108 -0.95 -5.56 -4.39
CA ARG A 108 -0.39 -5.52 -5.75
C ARG A 108 -1.46 -5.07 -6.73
N HIS A 109 -1.07 -4.25 -7.70
CA HIS A 109 -1.97 -3.73 -8.72
C HIS A 109 -3.12 -2.86 -8.15
N CYS A 110 -2.89 -2.21 -7.00
CA CYS A 110 -3.84 -1.29 -6.41
C CYS A 110 -4.14 -0.12 -7.37
N THR A 111 -5.36 -0.02 -7.84
CA THR A 111 -5.80 1.04 -8.75
C THR A 111 -6.11 2.34 -8.01
N HIS A 112 -6.25 2.28 -6.68
CA HIS A 112 -6.58 3.42 -5.80
C HIS A 112 -5.39 3.85 -4.92
N PHE A 113 -4.16 3.51 -5.32
CA PHE A 113 -2.95 3.81 -4.54
C PHE A 113 -2.88 5.29 -4.14
N GLN A 114 -3.08 6.20 -5.11
CA GLN A 114 -3.05 7.64 -4.87
C GLN A 114 -4.05 8.06 -3.79
N LEU A 115 -5.29 7.58 -3.90
CA LEU A 115 -6.35 7.88 -2.93
C LEU A 115 -5.95 7.48 -1.51
N TYR A 116 -5.43 6.26 -1.33
CA TYR A 116 -5.02 5.78 -0.01
C TYR A 116 -3.82 6.53 0.54
N ALA A 117 -2.81 6.81 -0.30
CA ALA A 117 -1.64 7.59 0.09
C ALA A 117 -2.03 9.03 0.52
N GLU A 118 -2.92 9.69 -0.22
CA GLU A 118 -3.44 11.02 0.13
C GLU A 118 -4.24 10.99 1.44
N LYS A 119 -5.16 10.03 1.63
CA LYS A 119 -5.92 9.88 2.87
C LYS A 119 -5.03 9.63 4.09
N LEU A 120 -3.99 8.79 3.94
CA LEU A 120 -3.01 8.54 4.99
C LEU A 120 -2.23 9.80 5.33
N ARG A 121 -1.73 10.52 4.33
CA ARG A 121 -1.03 11.80 4.55
C ARG A 121 -1.94 12.81 5.27
N ASP A 122 -3.19 12.94 4.84
CA ASP A 122 -4.13 13.95 5.34
C ASP A 122 -4.58 13.65 6.79
N CYS A 123 -4.54 12.38 7.23
CA CYS A 123 -4.74 12.05 8.64
C CYS A 123 -3.48 12.20 9.51
N GLY A 124 -2.34 12.62 8.92
CA GLY A 124 -1.08 12.89 9.62
C GLY A 124 -0.10 11.70 9.66
N CYS A 125 -0.38 10.63 8.90
CA CYS A 125 0.50 9.48 8.81
C CYS A 125 1.86 9.86 8.22
N GLN A 126 2.93 9.33 8.79
CA GLN A 126 4.30 9.67 8.41
C GLN A 126 4.83 8.74 7.31
N LYS A 127 4.57 7.44 7.42
CA LYS A 127 5.12 6.43 6.52
C LYS A 127 4.04 5.49 5.97
N LEU A 128 4.19 5.09 4.71
CA LEU A 128 3.40 4.05 4.06
C LEU A 128 4.30 2.89 3.67
N ILE A 129 3.99 1.70 4.18
CA ILE A 129 4.67 0.45 3.86
C ILE A 129 3.80 -0.28 2.83
N THR A 130 4.33 -0.51 1.63
CA THR A 130 3.50 -1.00 0.53
C THR A 130 4.28 -1.81 -0.49
N ASN A 131 3.56 -2.63 -1.27
CA ASN A 131 4.06 -3.28 -2.48
C ASN A 131 3.22 -2.91 -3.72
N ALA A 132 2.43 -1.84 -3.61
CA ALA A 132 1.46 -1.48 -4.65
C ALA A 132 2.12 -0.95 -5.93
N ARG A 133 3.29 -0.30 -5.85
CA ARG A 133 3.94 0.35 -7.00
C ARG A 133 4.95 -0.55 -7.70
N TRP A 134 5.83 -1.22 -6.95
CA TRP A 134 6.92 -2.05 -7.49
C TRP A 134 6.54 -3.53 -7.66
N GLY A 135 5.31 -3.89 -7.34
CA GLY A 135 4.71 -5.21 -7.59
C GLY A 135 5.24 -6.35 -6.73
N MET A 136 6.55 -6.54 -6.64
CA MET A 136 7.16 -7.67 -5.92
C MET A 136 7.86 -7.27 -4.63
N ASN A 137 8.31 -6.02 -4.50
CA ASN A 137 9.08 -5.54 -3.36
C ASN A 137 8.24 -4.67 -2.45
N VAL A 138 8.44 -4.82 -1.14
CA VAL A 138 7.92 -3.91 -0.14
C VAL A 138 8.82 -2.67 -0.10
N GLU A 139 8.21 -1.51 -0.20
CA GLU A 139 8.85 -0.20 -0.07
C GLU A 139 8.30 0.54 1.13
N VAL A 140 9.06 1.48 1.66
CA VAL A 140 8.62 2.43 2.70
C VAL A 140 8.67 3.83 2.13
N ILE A 141 7.52 4.49 2.10
CA ILE A 141 7.36 5.84 1.56
C ILE A 141 7.20 6.80 2.72
N ASP A 142 8.04 7.84 2.78
CA ASP A 142 7.80 9.00 3.64
C ASP A 142 6.70 9.86 3.01
N LEU A 143 5.52 9.87 3.63
CA LEU A 143 4.35 10.60 3.13
C LEU A 143 4.48 12.12 3.30
N GLN A 144 5.44 12.59 4.09
CA GLN A 144 5.71 14.01 4.33
C GLN A 144 6.89 14.53 3.49
N ALA A 145 7.63 13.65 2.83
CA ALA A 145 8.75 14.05 1.98
C ALA A 145 8.31 14.97 0.83
N ALA A 146 9.19 15.92 0.50
CA ALA A 146 8.99 16.78 -0.66
C ALA A 146 9.05 15.95 -1.96
N ARG A 147 8.08 16.18 -2.84
CA ARG A 147 8.03 15.56 -4.16
C ARG A 147 8.38 16.57 -5.23
N ILE A 148 9.07 16.12 -6.25
CA ILE A 148 9.48 16.99 -7.38
C ILE A 148 8.59 16.76 -8.61
N SER A 149 8.56 17.74 -9.53
CA SER A 149 7.93 17.53 -10.83
C SER A 149 8.81 16.62 -11.70
N TYR A 150 8.19 15.77 -12.53
CA TYR A 150 8.93 14.93 -13.49
C TYR A 150 9.84 15.74 -14.41
N LYS A 151 9.42 16.95 -14.78
CA LYS A 151 10.24 17.84 -15.61
C LYS A 151 11.54 18.27 -14.93
N ASP A 152 11.50 18.42 -13.59
CA ASP A 152 12.64 18.88 -12.79
C ASP A 152 13.57 17.72 -12.40
N LEU A 153 13.13 16.45 -12.54
CA LEU A 153 13.99 15.30 -12.45
C LEU A 153 14.95 15.29 -13.64
N GLU A 154 16.26 15.30 -13.38
CA GLU A 154 17.26 15.24 -14.45
C GLU A 154 17.30 13.84 -15.09
N PHE A 155 17.50 12.80 -14.30
CA PHE A 155 17.48 11.38 -14.68
C PHE A 155 17.34 10.51 -13.42
N GLY A 156 17.11 9.21 -13.58
CA GLY A 156 17.06 8.24 -12.48
C GLY A 156 15.71 7.58 -12.29
N TRP A 157 15.64 6.70 -11.30
CA TRP A 157 14.41 6.02 -10.94
C TRP A 157 13.42 6.98 -10.28
N TYR A 158 12.16 6.85 -10.66
CA TYR A 158 11.08 7.62 -10.05
C TYR A 158 9.90 6.74 -9.69
N ALA A 159 9.18 7.18 -8.68
CA ALA A 159 7.91 6.64 -8.26
C ALA A 159 6.88 7.78 -8.11
N CYS A 160 5.70 7.57 -8.68
CA CYS A 160 4.62 8.55 -8.68
C CYS A 160 3.45 8.08 -7.81
N TRP A 161 2.75 9.03 -7.23
CA TRP A 161 1.56 8.73 -6.44
C TRP A 161 0.36 8.23 -7.28
N CYS A 162 0.40 8.37 -8.59
CA CYS A 162 -0.56 7.67 -9.46
C CYS A 162 -0.33 6.15 -9.50
N GLY A 163 0.72 5.63 -8.82
CA GLY A 163 1.11 4.21 -8.81
C GLY A 163 2.15 3.84 -9.87
N ALA A 164 2.46 4.72 -10.80
CA ALA A 164 3.45 4.47 -11.84
C ALA A 164 4.88 4.62 -11.31
N VAL A 165 5.76 3.76 -11.79
CA VAL A 165 7.20 3.80 -11.57
C VAL A 165 7.94 3.74 -12.89
N GLY A 166 9.16 4.23 -12.93
CA GLY A 166 9.96 4.21 -14.16
C GLY A 166 11.34 4.80 -13.98
N PHE A 167 12.09 4.83 -15.07
CA PHE A 167 13.42 5.43 -15.14
C PHE A 167 13.42 6.55 -16.17
N LYS A 168 13.81 7.76 -15.77
CA LYS A 168 14.05 8.86 -16.70
C LYS A 168 15.47 8.76 -17.20
N THR A 169 15.64 8.60 -18.51
CA THR A 169 16.96 8.48 -19.14
C THR A 169 17.75 9.78 -19.01
N GLY A 170 19.05 9.66 -18.85
CA GLY A 170 20.00 10.77 -18.77
C GLY A 170 21.33 10.43 -19.44
N PRO A 171 22.33 11.30 -19.30
CA PRO A 171 23.66 11.04 -19.83
C PRO A 171 24.25 9.75 -19.22
N PRO A 172 24.71 8.79 -20.06
CA PRO A 172 25.21 7.50 -19.55
C PRO A 172 26.33 7.62 -18.51
N GLU A 173 27.19 8.64 -18.64
CA GLU A 173 28.30 8.91 -17.74
C GLU A 173 27.90 9.35 -16.33
N LYS A 174 26.63 9.76 -16.14
CA LYS A 174 26.07 10.13 -14.84
C LYS A 174 25.34 8.96 -14.15
N ILE A 175 25.11 7.86 -14.86
CA ILE A 175 24.44 6.68 -14.32
C ILE A 175 25.47 5.84 -13.60
N THR A 176 25.45 5.85 -12.27
CA THR A 176 26.33 5.06 -11.39
C THR A 176 25.49 4.25 -10.41
N PRO A 177 26.07 3.22 -9.75
CA PRO A 177 25.31 2.46 -8.73
C PRO A 177 24.68 3.34 -7.64
N GLU A 178 25.35 4.44 -7.28
CA GLU A 178 24.86 5.37 -6.26
C GLU A 178 23.63 6.14 -6.76
N THR A 179 23.64 6.60 -8.03
CA THR A 179 22.48 7.31 -8.61
C THR A 179 21.32 6.37 -8.92
N GLU A 180 21.61 5.10 -9.27
CA GLU A 180 20.59 4.08 -9.46
C GLU A 180 19.93 3.63 -8.15
N ALA A 181 20.59 3.81 -7.01
CA ALA A 181 20.01 3.49 -5.70
C ALA A 181 18.98 4.53 -5.22
N ILE A 182 18.89 5.69 -5.88
CA ILE A 182 17.99 6.78 -5.49
C ILE A 182 16.66 6.64 -6.25
N ILE A 183 15.55 6.62 -5.50
CA ILE A 183 14.21 6.70 -6.06
C ILE A 183 13.62 8.08 -5.73
N TYR A 184 13.25 8.82 -6.75
CA TYR A 184 12.66 10.15 -6.60
C TYR A 184 11.13 10.06 -6.53
N GLU A 185 10.53 10.58 -5.46
CA GLU A 185 9.08 10.77 -5.38
C GLU A 185 8.66 11.95 -6.26
N ILE A 186 7.75 11.73 -7.20
CA ILE A 186 7.31 12.76 -8.15
C ILE A 186 5.79 12.95 -8.12
N ILE A 187 5.35 14.13 -8.57
CA ILE A 187 3.93 14.53 -8.54
C ILE A 187 3.20 14.36 -9.87
N ASP A 188 3.93 14.31 -11.00
CA ASP A 188 3.36 14.41 -12.35
C ASP A 188 4.17 13.59 -13.36
N CYS A 189 4.08 12.26 -13.26
CA CYS A 189 4.77 11.40 -14.24
C CYS A 189 4.06 11.40 -15.61
N PRO A 190 4.71 10.91 -16.67
CA PRO A 190 4.09 10.81 -18.00
C PRO A 190 2.82 9.95 -18.05
N ASN A 191 2.57 9.10 -17.05
CA ASN A 191 1.40 8.24 -16.97
C ASN A 191 0.26 8.85 -16.12
N CYS A 192 0.45 10.01 -15.48
CA CYS A 192 -0.62 10.73 -14.80
C CYS A 192 -1.70 11.14 -15.82
N LYS A 193 -2.94 10.81 -15.52
CA LYS A 193 -4.12 11.17 -16.32
C LYS A 193 -4.79 12.41 -15.76
#